data_b2062e4502478a7cc904296d7d2600f0
#
_entry.id   b2062e4502478a7cc904296d7d2600f0
#
_cell.length_a   1.000
_cell.length_b   1.000
_cell.length_c   1.000
_cell.angle_alpha   90.00
_cell.angle_beta   90.00
_cell.angle_gamma   90.00
#
_symmetry.space_group_name_H-M   'P 1'
#
loop_
_entity.id
_entity.type
_entity.pdbx_description
1 polymer ?
#
loop_
_entity_poly.entity_id
_entity_poly.type
_entity_poly.pdbx_seq_one_letter_code
_entity_poly.pdbx_strand_id
1 'polypeptide(L)'
;MSTIASISTAPGIGGIGIVRMSGEKCFDVLNKIFVPKKKEDIEKIKGYTMKYGHIVKNGEIIDEVLVTYFKSPRSYTTENMCEINTHGGNIITRKILEICLENGAELAEPGEFTKRAFLNGRIDLLQAESVIDVINAKSDREVKTGIKQLEGILSKKINEIKQEILDVMVNVDVSIDYPEYDVEEVTNKQIEDMLNSVKDKLEKLEKSFDNGKLIKEGIKTAIIGKPNAGKSSLLNAILKEDRAIVTEYEGTTRDTIEEFVNIEGIPLKLIDTAGIRNAKDEVEKIGIAKSKAIAEEADLIIAIFDSTKPLTEEDLQIINLIKNKNAIIILNKTDLKSKIDENDKNFIGMSNKILKISALNGEGLEDLYNTIAKMFSLNEINLDNEVIITNLRHKNLISKALLNVNKAQDALKENMPIDIIAIFIKDILEELGNITGDVVTDDIINEIFSKFCLGK
;
A
#
# COMPACT_ATOMS: atom_id res chain seq x y z
N MET A 1 -10.91 24.70 13.54
CA MET A 1 -9.89 23.69 13.91
C MET A 1 -8.69 24.40 14.53
N SER A 2 -7.98 23.76 15.47
CA SER A 2 -6.75 24.30 16.08
C SER A 2 -5.64 24.42 15.02
N THR A 3 -4.63 25.26 15.30
CA THR A 3 -3.42 25.32 14.46
C THR A 3 -2.46 24.24 14.91
N ILE A 4 -2.08 23.36 14.02
CA ILE A 4 -1.21 22.22 14.29
C ILE A 4 0.19 22.41 13.72
N ALA A 5 1.18 21.76 14.34
CA ALA A 5 2.55 21.73 13.88
C ALA A 5 3.17 20.34 14.05
N SER A 6 4.04 19.94 13.11
CA SER A 6 4.85 18.71 13.22
C SER A 6 6.09 18.78 12.36
N ILE A 7 7.06 17.89 12.63
CA ILE A 7 8.20 17.62 11.76
C ILE A 7 7.71 16.75 10.61
N SER A 8 7.94 17.18 9.35
CA SER A 8 7.48 16.50 8.14
C SER A 8 8.59 15.77 7.38
N THR A 9 9.83 15.84 7.84
CA THR A 9 10.97 15.08 7.31
C THR A 9 11.24 13.85 8.16
N ALA A 10 11.79 12.81 7.55
CA ALA A 10 12.22 11.62 8.29
C ALA A 10 13.22 11.99 9.40
N PRO A 11 13.20 11.32 10.56
CA PRO A 11 14.19 11.53 11.61
C PRO A 11 15.58 11.09 11.10
N GLY A 12 16.62 11.86 11.48
CA GLY A 12 17.98 11.57 11.07
C GLY A 12 18.83 12.82 10.91
N ILE A 13 20.07 12.65 10.41
CA ILE A 13 20.98 13.74 10.08
C ILE A 13 20.90 13.96 8.57
N GLY A 14 20.41 15.14 8.17
CA GLY A 14 20.30 15.52 6.75
C GLY A 14 20.68 16.98 6.55
N GLY A 15 20.71 17.45 5.31
CA GLY A 15 20.96 18.87 5.02
C GLY A 15 19.80 19.79 5.37
N ILE A 16 18.55 19.28 5.34
CA ILE A 16 17.32 20.05 5.51
C ILE A 16 16.36 19.27 6.41
N GLY A 17 15.74 19.98 7.38
CA GLY A 17 14.58 19.53 8.13
C GLY A 17 13.39 20.44 7.84
N ILE A 18 12.17 19.93 7.94
CA ILE A 18 10.95 20.71 7.68
C ILE A 18 10.03 20.59 8.89
N VAL A 19 9.67 21.75 9.46
CA VAL A 19 8.56 21.88 10.41
C VAL A 19 7.38 22.48 9.67
N ARG A 20 6.26 21.76 9.64
CA ARG A 20 5.03 22.18 8.97
C ARG A 20 4.00 22.65 9.99
N MET A 21 3.29 23.74 9.69
CA MET A 21 2.14 24.20 10.45
C MET A 21 0.94 24.39 9.53
N SER A 22 -0.28 24.10 10.03
CA SER A 22 -1.55 24.32 9.32
C SER A 22 -2.62 24.78 10.30
N GLY A 23 -3.48 25.68 9.87
CA GLY A 23 -4.62 26.18 10.62
C GLY A 23 -4.82 27.68 10.52
N GLU A 24 -5.93 28.15 11.08
CA GLU A 24 -6.32 29.56 10.99
C GLU A 24 -5.26 30.53 11.53
N LYS A 25 -4.64 30.18 12.67
CA LYS A 25 -3.62 31.02 13.35
C LYS A 25 -2.18 30.69 12.91
N CYS A 26 -2.00 29.93 11.81
CA CYS A 26 -0.67 29.51 11.36
C CYS A 26 0.28 30.69 11.14
N PHE A 27 -0.18 31.75 10.48
CA PHE A 27 0.65 32.92 10.22
C PHE A 27 0.84 33.80 11.46
N ASP A 28 -0.10 33.82 12.42
CA ASP A 28 0.05 34.51 13.68
C ASP A 28 1.14 33.90 14.54
N VAL A 29 1.18 32.56 14.62
CA VAL A 29 2.25 31.82 15.29
C VAL A 29 3.58 32.11 14.62
N LEU A 30 3.63 31.97 13.29
CA LEU A 30 4.85 32.22 12.51
C LEU A 30 5.41 33.63 12.72
N ASN A 31 4.54 34.65 12.77
CA ASN A 31 4.94 36.05 12.98
C ASN A 31 5.64 36.32 14.31
N LYS A 32 5.34 35.51 15.34
CA LYS A 32 5.98 35.68 16.66
C LYS A 32 7.40 35.13 16.68
N ILE A 33 7.71 34.18 15.80
CA ILE A 33 8.94 33.40 15.85
C ILE A 33 9.89 33.62 14.66
N PHE A 34 9.39 34.14 13.54
CA PHE A 34 10.15 34.33 12.31
C PHE A 34 10.44 35.80 12.03
N VAL A 35 11.70 36.12 11.83
CA VAL A 35 12.19 37.46 11.43
C VAL A 35 12.72 37.38 10.00
N PRO A 36 11.92 37.85 9.01
CA PRO A 36 12.34 37.85 7.62
C PRO A 36 13.43 38.91 7.38
N LYS A 37 14.39 38.65 6.50
CA LYS A 37 15.46 39.56 6.13
C LYS A 37 14.89 40.82 5.43
N LYS A 38 13.81 40.67 4.65
CA LYS A 38 13.04 41.78 4.09
C LYS A 38 11.65 41.78 4.72
N LYS A 39 11.32 42.86 5.45
CA LYS A 39 9.97 43.03 6.03
C LYS A 39 8.98 43.29 4.90
N GLU A 40 7.99 42.45 4.80
CA GLU A 40 6.82 42.61 3.96
C GLU A 40 5.58 42.30 4.80
N ASP A 41 4.49 42.99 4.50
CA ASP A 41 3.22 42.72 5.14
C ASP A 41 2.70 41.34 4.73
N ILE A 42 2.44 40.48 5.70
CA ILE A 42 1.98 39.08 5.46
C ILE A 42 0.64 39.05 4.74
N GLU A 43 -0.23 40.04 4.94
CA GLU A 43 -1.50 40.12 4.23
C GLU A 43 -1.29 40.27 2.71
N LYS A 44 -0.18 40.87 2.29
CA LYS A 44 0.21 41.06 0.89
C LYS A 44 0.98 39.88 0.29
N ILE A 45 1.40 38.89 1.11
CA ILE A 45 2.09 37.70 0.63
C ILE A 45 1.12 36.88 -0.22
N LYS A 46 1.51 36.63 -1.47
CA LYS A 46 0.78 35.68 -2.34
C LYS A 46 1.05 34.24 -1.85
N GLY A 47 0.09 33.36 -2.04
CA GLY A 47 0.31 31.92 -1.81
C GLY A 47 1.49 31.40 -2.66
N TYR A 48 2.15 30.35 -2.18
CA TYR A 48 3.38 29.77 -2.77
C TYR A 48 4.57 30.75 -2.80
N THR A 49 4.73 31.53 -1.73
CA THR A 49 5.83 32.48 -1.59
C THR A 49 6.82 31.98 -0.55
N MET A 50 8.11 32.06 -0.87
CA MET A 50 9.21 31.69 0.04
C MET A 50 9.92 32.92 0.55
N LYS A 51 10.26 32.94 1.84
CA LYS A 51 10.98 34.03 2.50
C LYS A 51 12.18 33.47 3.27
N TYR A 52 13.30 34.16 3.14
CA TYR A 52 14.51 33.90 3.89
C TYR A 52 14.55 34.76 5.15
N GLY A 53 15.00 34.18 6.26
CA GLY A 53 15.13 34.88 7.55
C GLY A 53 15.62 33.97 8.66
N HIS A 54 15.29 34.31 9.90
CA HIS A 54 15.73 33.60 11.08
C HIS A 54 14.55 33.22 11.97
N ILE A 55 14.60 32.05 12.58
CA ILE A 55 13.78 31.74 13.74
C ILE A 55 14.46 32.31 14.99
N VAL A 56 13.68 33.05 15.77
CA VAL A 56 14.17 33.77 16.93
C VAL A 56 13.36 33.39 18.17
N LYS A 57 14.03 33.14 19.30
CA LYS A 57 13.42 32.94 20.62
C LYS A 57 14.09 33.86 21.64
N ASN A 58 13.31 34.71 22.33
CA ASN A 58 13.80 35.65 23.33
C ASN A 58 14.96 36.57 22.88
N GLY A 59 14.94 36.95 21.58
CA GLY A 59 15.96 37.79 20.96
C GLY A 59 17.22 37.03 20.46
N GLU A 60 17.32 35.72 20.74
CA GLU A 60 18.40 34.85 20.26
C GLU A 60 18.02 34.18 18.92
N ILE A 61 18.93 34.20 17.96
CA ILE A 61 18.77 33.47 16.69
C ILE A 61 18.94 31.96 16.96
N ILE A 62 17.92 31.20 16.59
CA ILE A 62 17.89 29.74 16.75
C ILE A 62 18.40 29.05 15.50
N ASP A 63 17.93 29.51 14.33
CA ASP A 63 18.35 28.98 13.04
C ASP A 63 18.10 29.99 11.91
N GLU A 64 18.85 29.86 10.83
CA GLU A 64 18.64 30.53 9.56
C GLU A 64 17.80 29.65 8.67
N VAL A 65 16.65 30.14 8.19
CA VAL A 65 15.62 29.31 7.57
C VAL A 65 15.04 29.90 6.30
N LEU A 66 14.44 29.03 5.48
CA LEU A 66 13.53 29.40 4.40
C LEU A 66 12.11 29.04 4.81
N VAL A 67 11.19 29.99 4.81
CA VAL A 67 9.79 29.76 5.14
C VAL A 67 8.94 29.89 3.88
N THR A 68 8.19 28.82 3.57
CA THR A 68 7.21 28.80 2.49
C THR A 68 5.82 29.05 3.04
N TYR A 69 5.09 30.00 2.43
CA TYR A 69 3.72 30.36 2.78
C TYR A 69 2.73 29.76 1.79
N PHE A 70 1.71 29.09 2.30
CA PHE A 70 0.59 28.56 1.53
C PHE A 70 -0.69 29.20 2.06
N LYS A 71 -1.31 30.06 1.26
CA LYS A 71 -2.53 30.78 1.66
C LYS A 71 -3.77 30.01 1.26
N SER A 72 -4.68 29.84 2.20
CA SER A 72 -5.99 29.22 1.96
C SER A 72 -6.69 29.83 0.73
N PRO A 73 -7.39 29.00 -0.12
CA PRO A 73 -7.49 27.55 -0.05
C PRO A 73 -6.33 26.81 -0.77
N ARG A 74 -5.30 27.52 -1.24
CA ARG A 74 -4.18 26.97 -2.03
C ARG A 74 -3.08 26.43 -1.12
N SER A 75 -3.36 25.31 -0.43
CA SER A 75 -2.44 24.59 0.43
C SER A 75 -2.76 23.09 0.42
N TYR A 76 -1.93 22.29 1.09
CA TYR A 76 -2.17 20.85 1.22
C TYR A 76 -3.47 20.55 1.99
N THR A 77 -3.74 21.28 3.06
CA THR A 77 -4.92 21.11 3.93
C THR A 77 -6.10 22.02 3.55
N THR A 78 -5.97 22.87 2.53
CA THR A 78 -6.83 24.02 2.19
C THR A 78 -6.88 25.12 3.25
N GLU A 79 -6.20 24.95 4.40
CA GLU A 79 -6.05 25.98 5.42
C GLU A 79 -4.84 26.89 5.10
N ASN A 80 -4.62 27.97 5.89
CA ASN A 80 -3.34 28.66 5.91
C ASN A 80 -2.27 27.70 6.43
N MET A 81 -1.17 27.55 5.69
CA MET A 81 -0.12 26.62 6.02
C MET A 81 1.25 27.24 5.77
N CYS A 82 2.23 26.86 6.55
CA CYS A 82 3.62 27.17 6.26
C CYS A 82 4.54 25.96 6.46
N GLU A 83 5.66 26.00 5.76
CA GLU A 83 6.77 25.07 5.94
C GLU A 83 8.02 25.85 6.27
N ILE A 84 8.62 25.54 7.42
CA ILE A 84 9.87 26.12 7.90
C ILE A 84 10.97 25.12 7.56
N ASN A 85 11.76 25.45 6.52
CA ASN A 85 12.91 24.65 6.12
C ASN A 85 14.12 25.08 6.97
N THR A 86 14.54 24.21 7.85
CA THR A 86 15.61 24.38 8.83
C THR A 86 16.86 23.65 8.39
N HIS A 87 18.02 23.88 9.05
CA HIS A 87 19.11 22.92 8.96
C HIS A 87 18.66 21.55 9.47
N GLY A 88 19.06 20.49 8.74
CA GLY A 88 18.61 19.13 8.97
C GLY A 88 19.37 18.43 10.11
N GLY A 89 18.86 18.59 11.29
CA GLY A 89 19.36 17.88 12.48
C GLY A 89 18.22 17.68 13.48
N ASN A 90 18.16 16.54 14.13
CA ASN A 90 17.05 16.20 15.05
C ASN A 90 16.88 17.23 16.17
N ILE A 91 18.00 17.84 16.65
CA ILE A 91 17.96 18.81 17.75
C ILE A 91 17.34 20.13 17.29
N ILE A 92 17.76 20.65 16.13
CA ILE A 92 17.31 21.96 15.66
C ILE A 92 15.86 21.92 15.18
N THR A 93 15.46 20.91 14.43
CA THR A 93 14.07 20.72 13.97
C THR A 93 13.12 20.56 15.15
N ARG A 94 13.51 19.77 16.17
CA ARG A 94 12.74 19.60 17.40
C ARG A 94 12.61 20.91 18.18
N LYS A 95 13.70 21.66 18.33
CA LYS A 95 13.69 22.96 19.02
C LYS A 95 12.76 23.96 18.33
N ILE A 96 12.72 23.98 16.99
CA ILE A 96 11.82 24.85 16.24
C ILE A 96 10.36 24.41 16.37
N LEU A 97 10.07 23.10 16.36
CA LEU A 97 8.74 22.58 16.65
C LEU A 97 8.29 23.03 18.07
N GLU A 98 9.13 22.84 19.09
CA GLU A 98 8.83 23.29 20.46
C GLU A 98 8.51 24.77 20.53
N ILE A 99 9.23 25.62 19.78
CA ILE A 99 8.95 27.07 19.69
C ILE A 99 7.59 27.33 19.04
N CYS A 100 7.20 26.58 18.01
CA CYS A 100 5.86 26.70 17.40
C CYS A 100 4.77 26.35 18.42
N LEU A 101 4.94 25.27 19.20
CA LEU A 101 4.00 24.84 20.24
C LEU A 101 3.88 25.89 21.37
N GLU A 102 4.98 26.43 21.88
CA GLU A 102 5.00 27.49 22.89
C GLU A 102 4.28 28.77 22.44
N ASN A 103 4.17 29.02 21.13
CA ASN A 103 3.54 30.21 20.55
C ASN A 103 2.10 29.99 20.09
N GLY A 104 1.51 28.82 20.37
CA GLY A 104 0.07 28.56 20.22
C GLY A 104 -0.30 27.58 19.10
N ALA A 105 0.68 26.83 18.56
CA ALA A 105 0.39 25.64 17.79
C ALA A 105 0.19 24.44 18.73
N GLU A 106 -0.53 23.42 18.28
CA GLU A 106 -0.69 22.13 18.92
C GLU A 106 0.12 21.08 18.16
N LEU A 107 0.56 20.01 18.83
CA LEU A 107 1.23 18.93 18.14
C LEU A 107 0.22 18.17 17.27
N ALA A 108 0.53 18.02 15.98
CA ALA A 108 -0.32 17.27 15.07
C ALA A 108 -0.36 15.78 15.43
N GLU A 109 -1.53 15.16 15.29
CA GLU A 109 -1.71 13.72 15.35
C GLU A 109 -1.14 13.03 14.09
N PRO A 110 -0.91 11.70 14.12
CA PRO A 110 -0.59 10.94 12.92
C PRO A 110 -1.61 11.17 11.81
N GLY A 111 -1.15 11.49 10.60
CA GLY A 111 -2.00 11.72 9.44
C GLY A 111 -2.88 12.97 9.47
N GLU A 112 -2.75 13.85 10.47
CA GLU A 112 -3.71 14.95 10.66
C GLU A 112 -3.74 15.95 9.51
N PHE A 113 -2.62 16.24 8.86
CA PHE A 113 -2.63 17.13 7.68
C PHE A 113 -3.39 16.51 6.51
N THR A 114 -3.26 15.21 6.28
CA THR A 114 -4.00 14.50 5.22
C THR A 114 -5.48 14.34 5.60
N LYS A 115 -5.78 14.09 6.88
CA LYS A 115 -7.14 14.06 7.41
C LYS A 115 -7.85 15.41 7.19
N ARG A 116 -7.17 16.54 7.45
CA ARG A 116 -7.71 17.87 7.17
C ARG A 116 -7.91 18.12 5.67
N ALA A 117 -6.99 17.65 4.82
CA ALA A 117 -7.17 17.71 3.37
C ALA A 117 -8.42 16.94 2.91
N PHE A 118 -8.71 15.78 3.50
CA PHE A 118 -9.93 15.02 3.28
C PHE A 118 -11.17 15.74 3.82
N LEU A 119 -11.19 16.15 5.09
CA LEU A 119 -12.32 16.82 5.72
C LEU A 119 -12.68 18.15 5.03
N ASN A 120 -11.69 18.84 4.48
CA ASN A 120 -11.88 20.08 3.73
C ASN A 120 -12.20 19.84 2.24
N GLY A 121 -12.41 18.59 1.81
CA GLY A 121 -12.87 18.24 0.47
C GLY A 121 -11.82 18.40 -0.65
N ARG A 122 -10.52 18.53 -0.30
CA ARG A 122 -9.47 18.61 -1.32
C ARG A 122 -9.20 17.26 -1.98
N ILE A 123 -9.25 16.21 -1.21
CA ILE A 123 -9.07 14.81 -1.61
C ILE A 123 -10.17 13.96 -1.00
N ASP A 124 -10.53 12.86 -1.64
CA ASP A 124 -11.40 11.84 -1.07
C ASP A 124 -10.61 10.82 -0.23
N LEU A 125 -11.32 9.85 0.37
CA LEU A 125 -10.69 8.87 1.26
C LEU A 125 -9.73 7.93 0.52
N LEU A 126 -10.05 7.54 -0.72
CA LEU A 126 -9.18 6.74 -1.57
C LEU A 126 -7.86 7.45 -1.86
N GLN A 127 -7.94 8.73 -2.23
CA GLN A 127 -6.76 9.58 -2.47
C GLN A 127 -5.95 9.76 -1.19
N ALA A 128 -6.62 9.94 -0.04
CA ALA A 128 -5.95 10.05 1.24
C ALA A 128 -5.16 8.76 1.58
N GLU A 129 -5.78 7.58 1.46
CA GLU A 129 -5.09 6.30 1.67
C GLU A 129 -3.90 6.12 0.69
N SER A 130 -4.03 6.61 -0.55
CA SER A 130 -2.95 6.54 -1.54
C SER A 130 -1.71 7.35 -1.16
N VAL A 131 -1.85 8.40 -0.34
CA VAL A 131 -0.68 9.18 0.16
C VAL A 131 0.27 8.29 0.94
N ILE A 132 -0.25 7.46 1.85
CA ILE A 132 0.60 6.55 2.65
C ILE A 132 1.14 5.39 1.78
N ASP A 133 0.36 4.93 0.80
CA ASP A 133 0.80 3.89 -0.13
C ASP A 133 2.00 4.35 -0.97
N VAL A 134 1.98 5.59 -1.48
CA VAL A 134 3.12 6.17 -2.22
C VAL A 134 4.36 6.35 -1.33
N ILE A 135 4.17 6.76 -0.07
CA ILE A 135 5.29 6.96 0.87
C ILE A 135 5.98 5.63 1.21
N ASN A 136 5.18 4.57 1.41
CA ASN A 136 5.66 3.26 1.82
C ASN A 136 6.00 2.32 0.65
N ALA A 137 5.87 2.79 -0.58
CA ALA A 137 6.07 1.99 -1.78
C ALA A 137 7.49 1.40 -1.85
N LYS A 138 7.57 0.11 -2.18
CA LYS A 138 8.79 -0.71 -2.24
C LYS A 138 9.20 -1.04 -3.67
N SER A 139 8.39 -0.64 -4.66
CA SER A 139 8.66 -0.88 -6.07
C SER A 139 8.11 0.24 -6.95
N ASP A 140 8.68 0.40 -8.15
CA ASP A 140 8.21 1.38 -9.13
C ASP A 140 6.74 1.13 -9.54
N ARG A 141 6.31 -0.13 -9.59
CA ARG A 141 4.90 -0.47 -9.88
C ARG A 141 3.97 -0.03 -8.76
N GLU A 142 4.39 -0.18 -7.51
CA GLU A 142 3.64 0.29 -6.35
C GLU A 142 3.52 1.82 -6.35
N VAL A 143 4.63 2.53 -6.59
CA VAL A 143 4.63 4.01 -6.75
C VAL A 143 3.66 4.42 -7.86
N LYS A 144 3.76 3.80 -9.05
CA LYS A 144 2.90 4.12 -10.21
C LYS A 144 1.42 3.89 -9.91
N THR A 145 1.10 2.78 -9.22
CA THR A 145 -0.28 2.47 -8.81
C THR A 145 -0.79 3.46 -7.78
N GLY A 146 0.00 3.77 -6.75
CA GLY A 146 -0.35 4.75 -5.72
C GLY A 146 -0.55 6.16 -6.29
N ILE A 147 0.30 6.60 -7.23
CA ILE A 147 0.12 7.90 -7.92
C ILE A 147 -1.19 7.93 -8.71
N LYS A 148 -1.53 6.88 -9.47
CA LYS A 148 -2.80 6.80 -10.20
C LYS A 148 -4.01 6.88 -9.27
N GLN A 149 -3.94 6.22 -8.12
CA GLN A 149 -5.00 6.31 -7.11
C GLN A 149 -5.06 7.72 -6.50
N LEU A 150 -3.92 8.34 -6.24
CA LEU A 150 -3.82 9.73 -5.75
C LEU A 150 -4.39 10.73 -6.78
N GLU A 151 -4.22 10.47 -8.08
CA GLU A 151 -4.86 11.24 -9.17
C GLU A 151 -6.38 11.01 -9.27
N GLY A 152 -6.95 10.09 -8.48
CA GLY A 152 -8.38 9.86 -8.37
C GLY A 152 -8.97 8.96 -9.46
N ILE A 153 -8.16 8.14 -10.15
CA ILE A 153 -8.66 7.25 -11.23
C ILE A 153 -9.66 6.24 -10.68
N LEU A 154 -9.38 5.62 -9.52
CA LEU A 154 -10.31 4.68 -8.87
C LEU A 154 -11.55 5.42 -8.35
N SER A 155 -11.38 6.58 -7.72
CA SER A 155 -12.48 7.43 -7.25
C SER A 155 -13.45 7.79 -8.37
N LYS A 156 -12.90 8.19 -9.53
CA LYS A 156 -13.69 8.48 -10.72
C LYS A 156 -14.51 7.27 -11.15
N LYS A 157 -13.89 6.08 -11.17
CA LYS A 157 -14.56 4.85 -11.57
C LYS A 157 -15.70 4.45 -10.63
N ILE A 158 -15.48 4.56 -9.31
CA ILE A 158 -16.53 4.33 -8.30
C ILE A 158 -17.66 5.35 -8.45
N ASN A 159 -17.34 6.63 -8.66
CA ASN A 159 -18.35 7.68 -8.83
C ASN A 159 -19.14 7.51 -10.14
N GLU A 160 -18.54 7.01 -11.22
CA GLU A 160 -19.27 6.64 -12.46
C GLU A 160 -20.32 5.55 -12.18
N ILE A 161 -19.97 4.53 -11.38
CA ILE A 161 -20.91 3.45 -11.00
C ILE A 161 -22.02 4.01 -10.10
N LYS A 162 -21.67 4.84 -9.11
CA LYS A 162 -22.67 5.49 -8.24
C LYS A 162 -23.65 6.36 -9.03
N GLN A 163 -23.15 7.14 -9.99
CA GLN A 163 -24.01 8.00 -10.81
C GLN A 163 -24.99 7.18 -11.66
N GLU A 164 -24.55 6.09 -12.26
CA GLU A 164 -25.41 5.18 -13.00
C GLU A 164 -26.56 4.62 -12.14
N ILE A 165 -26.26 4.27 -10.89
CA ILE A 165 -27.27 3.80 -9.94
C ILE A 165 -28.23 4.95 -9.58
N LEU A 166 -27.71 6.14 -9.29
CA LEU A 166 -28.53 7.31 -8.94
C LEU A 166 -29.47 7.72 -10.07
N ASP A 167 -29.02 7.66 -11.32
CA ASP A 167 -29.86 7.99 -12.48
C ASP A 167 -31.09 7.08 -12.59
N VAL A 168 -30.98 5.81 -12.20
CA VAL A 168 -32.10 4.87 -12.18
C VAL A 168 -32.95 5.07 -10.91
N MET A 169 -32.33 5.38 -9.76
CA MET A 169 -33.03 5.58 -8.49
C MET A 169 -34.06 6.71 -8.56
N VAL A 170 -33.83 7.74 -9.36
CA VAL A 170 -34.84 8.81 -9.57
C VAL A 170 -36.16 8.22 -10.10
N ASN A 171 -36.09 7.29 -11.05
CA ASN A 171 -37.29 6.63 -11.60
C ASN A 171 -37.91 5.65 -10.60
N VAL A 172 -37.09 4.97 -9.79
CA VAL A 172 -37.56 4.08 -8.72
C VAL A 172 -38.33 4.88 -7.68
N ASP A 173 -37.78 6.01 -7.20
CA ASP A 173 -38.47 6.85 -6.21
C ASP A 173 -39.77 7.43 -6.77
N VAL A 174 -39.81 7.83 -8.07
CA VAL A 174 -41.07 8.26 -8.72
C VAL A 174 -42.07 7.11 -8.78
N SER A 175 -41.68 5.89 -9.10
CA SER A 175 -42.59 4.73 -9.12
C SER A 175 -43.16 4.36 -7.75
N ILE A 176 -42.39 4.60 -6.68
CA ILE A 176 -42.85 4.39 -5.28
C ILE A 176 -43.81 5.49 -4.85
N ASP A 177 -43.51 6.77 -5.17
CA ASP A 177 -44.29 7.92 -4.71
C ASP A 177 -45.60 8.10 -5.51
N TYR A 178 -45.62 7.67 -6.78
CA TYR A 178 -46.73 7.87 -7.73
C TYR A 178 -47.12 6.59 -8.46
N PRO A 179 -47.61 5.55 -7.79
CA PRO A 179 -47.92 4.25 -8.38
C PRO A 179 -49.03 4.28 -9.44
N GLU A 180 -49.82 5.36 -9.48
CA GLU A 180 -50.92 5.53 -10.43
C GLU A 180 -50.44 5.82 -11.89
N TYR A 181 -49.16 6.09 -12.13
CA TYR A 181 -48.66 6.39 -13.50
C TYR A 181 -48.24 5.17 -14.29
N ASP A 182 -48.36 3.94 -13.76
CA ASP A 182 -48.11 2.65 -14.46
C ASP A 182 -46.76 2.57 -15.19
N VAL A 183 -45.70 3.07 -14.54
CA VAL A 183 -44.32 3.09 -15.09
C VAL A 183 -43.47 1.90 -14.58
N GLU A 184 -44.10 0.95 -13.87
CA GLU A 184 -43.39 -0.12 -13.16
C GLU A 184 -42.60 -1.04 -14.11
N GLU A 185 -43.19 -1.44 -15.24
CA GLU A 185 -42.53 -2.33 -16.21
C GLU A 185 -41.29 -1.70 -16.85
N VAL A 186 -41.35 -0.41 -17.21
CA VAL A 186 -40.20 0.34 -17.75
C VAL A 186 -39.12 0.50 -16.69
N THR A 187 -39.51 0.78 -15.44
CA THR A 187 -38.58 0.94 -14.34
C THR A 187 -37.86 -0.37 -14.00
N ASN A 188 -38.58 -1.51 -13.98
CA ASN A 188 -38.00 -2.83 -13.72
C ASN A 188 -36.94 -3.19 -14.77
N LYS A 189 -37.18 -2.89 -16.05
CA LYS A 189 -36.16 -3.11 -17.10
C LYS A 189 -34.95 -2.21 -16.92
N GLN A 190 -35.14 -0.95 -16.56
CA GLN A 190 -34.02 -0.04 -16.28
C GLN A 190 -33.19 -0.51 -15.09
N ILE A 191 -33.85 -1.02 -14.03
CA ILE A 191 -33.16 -1.61 -12.88
C ILE A 191 -32.35 -2.84 -13.31
N GLU A 192 -32.91 -3.75 -14.11
CA GLU A 192 -32.24 -4.95 -14.60
C GLU A 192 -30.98 -4.60 -15.40
N ASP A 193 -31.12 -3.69 -16.38
CA ASP A 193 -30.02 -3.26 -17.24
C ASP A 193 -28.90 -2.59 -16.41
N MET A 194 -29.26 -1.72 -15.48
CA MET A 194 -28.32 -1.07 -14.54
C MET A 194 -27.62 -2.09 -13.64
N LEU A 195 -28.37 -3.03 -13.02
CA LEU A 195 -27.78 -4.04 -12.13
C LEU A 195 -26.79 -4.94 -12.89
N ASN A 196 -27.09 -5.31 -14.12
CA ASN A 196 -26.18 -6.08 -14.98
C ASN A 196 -24.90 -5.29 -15.29
N SER A 197 -25.02 -4.02 -15.67
CA SER A 197 -23.89 -3.14 -15.95
C SER A 197 -23.01 -2.91 -14.70
N VAL A 198 -23.63 -2.63 -13.56
CA VAL A 198 -22.96 -2.42 -12.28
C VAL A 198 -22.22 -3.68 -11.84
N LYS A 199 -22.88 -4.86 -11.95
CA LYS A 199 -22.26 -6.15 -11.65
C LYS A 199 -20.97 -6.37 -12.43
N ASP A 200 -21.04 -6.23 -13.75
CA ASP A 200 -19.88 -6.41 -14.65
C ASP A 200 -18.71 -5.49 -14.28
N LYS A 201 -19.01 -4.24 -13.90
CA LYS A 201 -17.98 -3.27 -13.49
C LYS A 201 -17.37 -3.62 -12.15
N LEU A 202 -18.19 -4.00 -11.16
CA LEU A 202 -17.72 -4.37 -9.82
C LEU A 202 -16.93 -5.69 -9.85
N GLU A 203 -17.35 -6.70 -10.64
CA GLU A 203 -16.60 -7.95 -10.78
C GLU A 203 -15.21 -7.72 -11.41
N LYS A 204 -15.09 -6.81 -12.40
CA LYS A 204 -13.79 -6.43 -12.96
C LYS A 204 -12.90 -5.78 -11.91
N LEU A 205 -13.45 -4.87 -11.10
CA LEU A 205 -12.71 -4.24 -10.00
C LEU A 205 -12.30 -5.28 -8.94
N GLU A 206 -13.21 -6.17 -8.55
CA GLU A 206 -12.89 -7.21 -7.55
C GLU A 206 -11.77 -8.13 -8.01
N LYS A 207 -11.83 -8.62 -9.27
CA LYS A 207 -10.77 -9.46 -9.88
C LYS A 207 -9.42 -8.75 -9.95
N SER A 208 -9.40 -7.43 -10.10
CA SER A 208 -8.14 -6.66 -10.13
C SER A 208 -7.38 -6.69 -8.79
N PHE A 209 -8.06 -7.05 -7.69
CA PHE A 209 -7.46 -7.09 -6.37
C PHE A 209 -6.32 -8.11 -6.25
N ASP A 210 -6.41 -9.26 -6.91
CA ASP A 210 -5.35 -10.28 -6.82
C ASP A 210 -4.02 -9.73 -7.37
N ASN A 211 -4.07 -9.02 -8.50
CA ASN A 211 -2.93 -8.30 -9.04
C ASN A 211 -2.46 -7.16 -8.13
N GLY A 212 -3.42 -6.39 -7.59
CA GLY A 212 -3.12 -5.29 -6.67
C GLY A 212 -2.47 -5.74 -5.37
N LYS A 213 -2.88 -6.88 -4.84
CA LYS A 213 -2.25 -7.50 -3.67
C LYS A 213 -0.80 -7.87 -3.94
N LEU A 214 -0.51 -8.48 -5.10
CA LEU A 214 0.87 -8.79 -5.50
C LEU A 214 1.74 -7.54 -5.63
N ILE A 215 1.17 -6.45 -6.17
CA ILE A 215 1.89 -5.17 -6.32
C ILE A 215 2.22 -4.58 -4.94
N LYS A 216 1.26 -4.55 -4.00
CA LYS A 216 1.38 -3.87 -2.70
C LYS A 216 2.07 -4.71 -1.63
N GLU A 217 1.63 -5.96 -1.44
CA GLU A 217 2.16 -6.85 -0.39
C GLU A 217 3.40 -7.61 -0.85
N GLY A 218 3.55 -7.76 -2.16
CA GLY A 218 4.57 -8.60 -2.76
C GLY A 218 4.24 -10.09 -2.65
N ILE A 219 5.20 -10.91 -3.06
CA ILE A 219 5.11 -12.37 -3.02
C ILE A 219 5.85 -12.85 -1.76
N LYS A 220 5.12 -13.36 -0.76
CA LYS A 220 5.72 -13.95 0.44
C LYS A 220 6.48 -15.22 0.06
N THR A 221 7.81 -15.14 0.15
CA THR A 221 8.70 -16.19 -0.34
C THR A 221 9.51 -16.82 0.78
N ALA A 222 9.42 -18.13 0.89
CA ALA A 222 10.22 -18.93 1.82
C ALA A 222 11.36 -19.63 1.08
N ILE A 223 12.59 -19.57 1.63
CA ILE A 223 13.73 -20.36 1.16
C ILE A 223 13.93 -21.51 2.13
N ILE A 224 13.67 -22.75 1.68
CA ILE A 224 13.79 -23.96 2.49
C ILE A 224 14.84 -24.90 1.91
N GLY A 225 15.45 -25.70 2.76
CA GLY A 225 16.47 -26.66 2.38
C GLY A 225 17.29 -27.07 3.60
N LYS A 226 18.06 -28.15 3.48
CA LYS A 226 18.94 -28.64 4.54
C LYS A 226 20.03 -27.63 4.90
N PRO A 227 20.69 -27.79 6.06
CA PRO A 227 21.95 -27.14 6.36
C PRO A 227 22.98 -27.34 5.23
N ASN A 228 23.70 -26.26 4.88
CA ASN A 228 24.73 -26.26 3.83
C ASN A 228 24.23 -26.55 2.40
N ALA A 229 22.92 -26.59 2.12
CA ALA A 229 22.39 -26.66 0.75
C ALA A 229 22.64 -25.39 -0.06
N GLY A 230 22.97 -24.26 0.62
CA GLY A 230 23.29 -22.99 -0.02
C GLY A 230 22.21 -21.91 0.12
N LYS A 231 21.30 -22.02 1.11
CA LYS A 231 20.26 -21.03 1.39
C LYS A 231 20.82 -19.61 1.56
N SER A 232 21.82 -19.44 2.45
CA SER A 232 22.47 -18.14 2.69
C SER A 232 23.23 -17.64 1.48
N SER A 233 23.83 -18.55 0.69
CA SER A 233 24.51 -18.17 -0.56
C SER A 233 23.53 -17.69 -1.60
N LEU A 234 22.39 -18.36 -1.77
CA LEU A 234 21.32 -17.94 -2.67
C LEU A 234 20.74 -16.59 -2.23
N LEU A 235 20.41 -16.42 -0.94
CA LEU A 235 19.95 -15.16 -0.40
C LEU A 235 20.92 -14.02 -0.68
N ASN A 236 22.20 -14.24 -0.38
CA ASN A 236 23.25 -13.23 -0.63
C ASN A 236 23.44 -12.94 -2.12
N ALA A 237 23.30 -13.93 -3.00
CA ALA A 237 23.38 -13.74 -4.45
C ALA A 237 22.22 -12.87 -4.94
N ILE A 238 21.01 -13.15 -4.47
CA ILE A 238 19.81 -12.37 -4.78
C ILE A 238 19.93 -10.93 -4.25
N LEU A 239 20.45 -10.73 -3.01
CA LEU A 239 20.58 -9.42 -2.36
C LEU A 239 21.74 -8.58 -2.91
N LYS A 240 22.77 -9.19 -3.53
CA LYS A 240 23.91 -8.47 -4.14
C LYS A 240 23.59 -7.84 -5.49
N GLU A 241 22.54 -8.27 -6.16
CA GLU A 241 22.09 -7.61 -7.38
C GLU A 241 21.47 -6.25 -7.04
N ASP A 242 21.61 -5.26 -7.94
CA ASP A 242 21.03 -3.90 -7.80
C ASP A 242 19.48 -3.89 -7.66
N ARG A 243 18.87 -5.07 -7.68
CA ARG A 243 17.41 -5.30 -7.54
C ARG A 243 16.93 -5.42 -6.09
N ALA A 244 17.86 -5.49 -5.11
CA ALA A 244 17.50 -5.64 -3.70
C ALA A 244 17.27 -4.29 -3.03
N ILE A 245 16.07 -4.08 -2.50
CA ILE A 245 15.76 -2.94 -1.62
C ILE A 245 15.74 -3.48 -0.19
N VAL A 246 16.84 -3.27 0.55
CA VAL A 246 16.88 -3.57 1.98
C VAL A 246 16.36 -2.33 2.71
N THR A 247 15.12 -2.38 3.18
CA THR A 247 14.58 -1.33 4.04
C THR A 247 14.75 -1.74 5.49
N GLU A 248 15.74 -1.14 6.17
CA GLU A 248 15.78 -1.14 7.62
C GLU A 248 14.78 -0.07 8.11
N TYR A 249 13.60 -0.47 8.54
CA TYR A 249 12.72 0.43 9.27
C TYR A 249 13.24 0.57 10.70
N GLU A 250 14.04 1.61 10.96
CA GLU A 250 14.30 2.09 12.32
C GLU A 250 13.02 2.74 12.86
N GLY A 251 12.28 2.07 13.73
CA GLY A 251 11.17 2.74 14.41
C GLY A 251 10.16 1.86 15.12
N THR A 252 10.13 0.56 14.90
CA THR A 252 9.25 -0.35 15.66
C THR A 252 10.07 -1.45 16.34
N THR A 253 10.21 -1.34 17.64
CA THR A 253 11.11 -2.15 18.49
C THR A 253 10.71 -3.62 18.62
N ARG A 254 9.93 -4.21 17.68
CA ARG A 254 9.50 -5.62 17.73
C ARG A 254 9.34 -6.32 16.39
N ASP A 255 9.51 -5.67 15.23
CA ASP A 255 9.27 -6.32 13.95
C ASP A 255 10.58 -6.89 13.37
N THR A 256 10.49 -8.12 12.88
CA THR A 256 11.53 -8.83 12.14
C THR A 256 11.99 -8.00 10.94
N ILE A 257 13.31 -7.90 10.72
CA ILE A 257 13.87 -7.26 9.53
C ILE A 257 13.31 -8.00 8.31
N GLU A 258 12.47 -7.31 7.54
CA GLU A 258 11.91 -7.84 6.30
C GLU A 258 12.81 -7.45 5.13
N GLU A 259 13.19 -8.42 4.33
CA GLU A 259 14.02 -8.20 3.14
C GLU A 259 13.15 -8.33 1.90
N PHE A 260 13.28 -7.35 0.99
CA PHE A 260 12.55 -7.32 -0.26
C PHE A 260 13.51 -7.37 -1.44
N VAL A 261 13.13 -8.15 -2.47
CA VAL A 261 13.84 -8.22 -3.75
C VAL A 261 12.84 -7.87 -4.84
N ASN A 262 13.21 -6.95 -5.73
CA ASN A 262 12.33 -6.53 -6.81
C ASN A 262 12.48 -7.47 -8.02
N ILE A 263 11.39 -8.13 -8.43
CA ILE A 263 11.33 -8.94 -9.65
C ILE A 263 10.26 -8.35 -10.57
N GLU A 264 10.66 -7.83 -11.73
CA GLU A 264 9.76 -7.23 -12.71
C GLU A 264 8.83 -6.15 -12.09
N GLY A 265 9.34 -5.41 -11.11
CA GLY A 265 8.58 -4.35 -10.43
C GLY A 265 7.65 -4.84 -9.33
N ILE A 266 7.67 -6.13 -8.98
CA ILE A 266 6.91 -6.71 -7.87
C ILE A 266 7.88 -7.08 -6.74
N PRO A 267 7.60 -6.68 -5.48
CA PRO A 267 8.44 -7.03 -4.36
C PRO A 267 8.30 -8.52 -3.99
N LEU A 268 9.42 -9.23 -3.93
CA LEU A 268 9.52 -10.56 -3.35
C LEU A 268 9.84 -10.39 -1.86
N LYS A 269 8.92 -10.68 -0.98
CA LYS A 269 9.08 -10.57 0.47
C LYS A 269 9.67 -11.86 1.02
N LEU A 270 10.93 -11.82 1.46
CA LEU A 270 11.61 -12.98 2.02
C LEU A 270 11.21 -13.20 3.48
N ILE A 271 10.71 -14.40 3.81
CA ILE A 271 10.25 -14.77 5.16
C ILE A 271 11.36 -15.51 5.90
N ASP A 272 11.53 -15.20 7.21
CA ASP A 272 12.47 -15.85 8.14
C ASP A 272 13.95 -15.78 7.73
N THR A 273 14.38 -14.64 7.21
CA THR A 273 15.79 -14.41 6.83
C THR A 273 16.75 -14.49 8.02
N ALA A 274 16.28 -14.21 9.25
CA ALA A 274 17.08 -14.29 10.47
C ALA A 274 17.62 -15.72 10.72
N GLY A 275 16.81 -16.77 10.45
CA GLY A 275 17.25 -18.16 10.52
C GLY A 275 18.26 -18.55 9.43
N ILE A 276 18.31 -17.80 8.34
CA ILE A 276 19.25 -18.04 7.22
C ILE A 276 20.58 -17.31 7.45
N ARG A 277 20.58 -16.12 8.07
CA ARG A 277 21.78 -15.31 8.32
C ARG A 277 22.62 -15.81 9.51
N ASN A 278 21.98 -16.27 10.59
CA ASN A 278 22.63 -16.65 11.84
C ASN A 278 23.10 -18.10 11.91
N ALA A 279 23.26 -18.78 10.77
CA ALA A 279 23.62 -20.21 10.64
C ALA A 279 25.01 -20.60 11.22
N LYS A 280 25.61 -19.81 12.11
CA LYS A 280 26.92 -20.11 12.71
C LYS A 280 26.84 -20.82 14.06
N ASP A 281 25.69 -20.88 14.74
CA ASP A 281 25.56 -21.48 16.06
C ASP A 281 24.33 -22.41 16.22
N GLU A 282 24.58 -23.65 16.59
CA GLU A 282 23.81 -24.70 17.32
C GLU A 282 22.27 -24.86 17.17
N VAL A 283 21.53 -24.02 16.45
CA VAL A 283 20.06 -24.04 16.46
C VAL A 283 19.45 -24.74 15.24
N GLU A 284 20.24 -25.38 14.38
CA GLU A 284 19.79 -26.00 13.13
C GLU A 284 18.91 -27.26 13.29
N LYS A 285 18.72 -27.80 14.49
CA LYS A 285 17.90 -29.01 14.73
C LYS A 285 16.38 -28.78 14.79
N ILE A 286 15.90 -27.51 14.72
CA ILE A 286 14.47 -27.18 14.74
C ILE A 286 13.88 -27.14 13.29
N GLY A 287 14.56 -27.78 12.31
CA GLY A 287 14.41 -27.48 10.88
C GLY A 287 13.05 -27.83 10.26
N ILE A 288 12.43 -28.98 10.52
CA ILE A 288 11.29 -29.48 9.73
C ILE A 288 9.96 -28.87 10.20
N ALA A 289 9.74 -28.80 11.50
CA ALA A 289 8.50 -28.21 12.04
C ALA A 289 8.42 -26.70 11.71
N LYS A 290 9.55 -25.99 11.80
CA LYS A 290 9.64 -24.56 11.42
C LYS A 290 9.47 -24.36 9.91
N SER A 291 10.10 -25.21 9.09
CA SER A 291 9.94 -25.20 7.64
C SER A 291 8.49 -25.44 7.21
N LYS A 292 7.75 -26.28 7.95
CA LYS A 292 6.33 -26.53 7.68
C LYS A 292 5.47 -25.30 7.96
N ALA A 293 5.65 -24.65 9.11
CA ALA A 293 4.92 -23.43 9.46
C ALA A 293 5.19 -22.30 8.45
N ILE A 294 6.45 -22.06 8.11
CA ILE A 294 6.85 -21.05 7.11
C ILE A 294 6.27 -21.38 5.72
N ALA A 295 6.30 -22.65 5.33
CA ALA A 295 5.74 -23.11 4.06
C ALA A 295 4.21 -23.00 4.00
N GLU A 296 3.49 -22.93 5.13
CA GLU A 296 2.05 -22.69 5.20
C GLU A 296 1.71 -21.23 4.97
N GLU A 297 2.57 -20.30 5.34
CA GLU A 297 2.37 -18.84 5.20
C GLU A 297 2.89 -18.29 3.86
N ALA A 298 3.75 -19.04 3.15
CA ALA A 298 4.39 -18.60 1.93
C ALA A 298 3.48 -18.70 0.70
N ASP A 299 3.47 -17.67 -0.13
CA ASP A 299 2.86 -17.67 -1.47
C ASP A 299 3.75 -18.44 -2.48
N LEU A 300 5.09 -18.41 -2.25
CA LEU A 300 6.11 -19.09 -3.04
C LEU A 300 7.12 -19.79 -2.13
N ILE A 301 7.47 -21.01 -2.47
CA ILE A 301 8.54 -21.76 -1.81
C ILE A 301 9.71 -21.97 -2.78
N ILE A 302 10.90 -21.56 -2.39
CA ILE A 302 12.15 -21.90 -3.07
C ILE A 302 12.83 -23.01 -2.29
N ALA A 303 12.72 -24.25 -2.79
CA ALA A 303 13.32 -25.43 -2.18
C ALA A 303 14.70 -25.69 -2.77
N ILE A 304 15.75 -25.60 -1.95
CA ILE A 304 17.14 -25.70 -2.41
C ILE A 304 17.78 -27.02 -1.99
N PHE A 305 18.38 -27.72 -2.95
CA PHE A 305 19.05 -29.01 -2.78
C PHE A 305 20.50 -28.90 -3.26
N ASP A 306 21.42 -29.58 -2.52
CA ASP A 306 22.84 -29.69 -2.91
C ASP A 306 22.99 -30.75 -3.99
N SER A 307 23.21 -30.37 -5.24
CA SER A 307 23.29 -31.26 -6.38
C SER A 307 24.52 -32.23 -6.30
N THR A 308 25.52 -31.93 -5.47
CA THR A 308 26.74 -32.70 -5.34
C THR A 308 26.58 -33.97 -4.49
N LYS A 309 25.44 -34.15 -3.81
CA LYS A 309 25.14 -35.25 -2.88
C LYS A 309 23.85 -35.94 -3.29
N PRO A 310 23.72 -37.27 -3.05
CA PRO A 310 22.44 -37.95 -3.24
C PRO A 310 21.39 -37.41 -2.25
N LEU A 311 20.11 -37.46 -2.64
CA LEU A 311 18.99 -37.08 -1.78
C LEU A 311 18.94 -37.98 -0.52
N THR A 312 18.64 -37.38 0.61
CA THR A 312 18.51 -38.04 1.91
C THR A 312 17.04 -38.03 2.35
N GLU A 313 16.71 -38.71 3.46
CA GLU A 313 15.35 -38.73 4.03
C GLU A 313 14.81 -37.31 4.33
N GLU A 314 15.67 -36.40 4.80
CA GLU A 314 15.30 -35.02 5.05
C GLU A 314 14.93 -34.28 3.74
N ASP A 315 15.66 -34.52 2.64
CA ASP A 315 15.32 -33.98 1.33
C ASP A 315 13.97 -34.50 0.84
N LEU A 316 13.68 -35.77 1.04
CA LEU A 316 12.40 -36.39 0.68
C LEU A 316 11.23 -35.79 1.48
N GLN A 317 11.45 -35.41 2.75
CA GLN A 317 10.43 -34.73 3.55
C GLN A 317 10.13 -33.36 3.00
N ILE A 318 11.17 -32.58 2.56
CA ILE A 318 10.99 -31.29 1.91
C ILE A 318 10.24 -31.45 0.58
N ILE A 319 10.62 -32.46 -0.23
CA ILE A 319 9.93 -32.76 -1.50
C ILE A 319 8.44 -33.03 -1.26
N ASN A 320 8.11 -33.83 -0.25
CA ASN A 320 6.72 -34.13 0.10
C ASN A 320 5.96 -32.89 0.59
N LEU A 321 6.62 -31.97 1.32
CA LEU A 321 6.03 -30.73 1.81
C LEU A 321 5.63 -29.80 0.66
N ILE A 322 6.42 -29.73 -0.41
CA ILE A 322 6.21 -28.77 -1.52
C ILE A 322 5.36 -29.33 -2.67
N LYS A 323 5.06 -30.62 -2.68
CA LYS A 323 4.44 -31.34 -3.80
C LYS A 323 3.16 -30.68 -4.34
N ASN A 324 2.34 -30.12 -3.47
CA ASN A 324 1.05 -29.48 -3.80
C ASN A 324 1.07 -27.97 -3.53
N LYS A 325 2.25 -27.34 -3.51
CA LYS A 325 2.41 -25.91 -3.24
C LYS A 325 3.06 -25.21 -4.43
N ASN A 326 2.88 -23.91 -4.52
CA ASN A 326 3.65 -23.09 -5.47
C ASN A 326 5.11 -23.10 -5.05
N ALA A 327 5.90 -23.97 -5.68
CA ALA A 327 7.30 -24.11 -5.33
C ALA A 327 8.21 -24.23 -6.56
N ILE A 328 9.42 -23.72 -6.41
CA ILE A 328 10.53 -23.89 -7.36
C ILE A 328 11.58 -24.74 -6.67
N ILE A 329 12.03 -25.76 -7.37
CA ILE A 329 13.10 -26.65 -6.93
C ILE A 329 14.41 -26.14 -7.51
N ILE A 330 15.39 -25.85 -6.65
CA ILE A 330 16.73 -25.43 -7.04
C ILE A 330 17.72 -26.55 -6.76
N LEU A 331 18.37 -27.05 -7.83
CA LEU A 331 19.55 -27.89 -7.74
C LEU A 331 20.77 -26.95 -7.72
N ASN A 332 21.31 -26.71 -6.51
CA ASN A 332 22.39 -25.75 -6.30
C ASN A 332 23.77 -26.40 -6.39
N LYS A 333 24.81 -25.57 -6.52
CA LYS A 333 26.24 -25.94 -6.65
C LYS A 333 26.54 -26.65 -7.99
N THR A 334 25.93 -26.15 -9.06
CA THR A 334 26.10 -26.68 -10.41
C THR A 334 27.50 -26.41 -11.00
N ASP A 335 28.26 -25.54 -10.36
CA ASP A 335 29.70 -25.33 -10.58
C ASP A 335 30.55 -26.57 -10.20
N LEU A 336 29.98 -27.51 -9.43
CA LEU A 336 30.61 -28.76 -9.03
C LEU A 336 29.96 -29.94 -9.75
N LYS A 337 30.61 -31.13 -9.66
CA LYS A 337 30.06 -32.38 -10.26
C LYS A 337 28.76 -32.80 -9.58
N SER A 338 27.66 -32.72 -10.29
CA SER A 338 26.34 -33.12 -9.81
C SER A 338 26.22 -34.66 -9.69
N LYS A 339 25.46 -35.10 -8.67
CA LYS A 339 25.04 -36.48 -8.43
C LYS A 339 23.54 -36.71 -8.56
N ILE A 340 22.78 -35.60 -8.56
CA ILE A 340 21.34 -35.60 -8.82
C ILE A 340 21.06 -34.62 -9.96
N ASP A 341 20.03 -34.88 -10.75
CA ASP A 341 19.57 -34.05 -11.83
C ASP A 341 18.04 -33.96 -11.82
N GLU A 342 17.50 -33.22 -12.78
CA GLU A 342 16.05 -33.00 -12.93
C GLU A 342 15.24 -34.27 -13.23
N ASN A 343 15.92 -35.36 -13.71
CA ASN A 343 15.30 -36.64 -14.03
C ASN A 343 15.33 -37.62 -12.84
N ASP A 344 15.79 -37.18 -11.66
CA ASP A 344 15.77 -38.05 -10.47
C ASP A 344 14.33 -38.53 -10.18
N LYS A 345 14.21 -39.83 -9.87
CA LYS A 345 12.92 -40.50 -9.65
C LYS A 345 12.04 -39.81 -8.59
N ASN A 346 12.64 -39.06 -7.66
CA ASN A 346 11.94 -38.37 -6.59
C ASN A 346 11.27 -37.10 -7.05
N PHE A 347 11.66 -36.54 -8.21
CA PHE A 347 11.03 -35.39 -8.84
C PHE A 347 10.00 -35.73 -9.92
N ILE A 348 9.96 -37.04 -10.32
CA ILE A 348 9.01 -37.53 -11.36
C ILE A 348 7.56 -37.32 -10.87
N GLY A 349 6.73 -36.69 -11.71
CA GLY A 349 5.31 -36.43 -11.41
C GLY A 349 5.06 -35.20 -10.56
N MET A 350 6.07 -34.38 -10.26
CA MET A 350 5.89 -33.07 -9.67
C MET A 350 5.58 -32.05 -10.76
N SER A 351 4.65 -31.14 -10.47
CA SER A 351 4.34 -29.98 -11.33
C SER A 351 5.31 -28.81 -11.14
N ASN A 352 6.15 -28.89 -10.10
CA ASN A 352 7.09 -27.85 -9.71
C ASN A 352 8.23 -27.70 -10.75
N LYS A 353 8.64 -26.47 -11.04
CA LYS A 353 9.78 -26.20 -11.91
C LYS A 353 11.08 -26.51 -11.19
N ILE A 354 12.00 -27.16 -11.92
CA ILE A 354 13.34 -27.49 -11.44
C ILE A 354 14.34 -26.59 -12.18
N LEU A 355 15.19 -25.89 -11.42
CA LEU A 355 16.23 -25.01 -11.94
C LEU A 355 17.60 -25.44 -11.45
N LYS A 356 18.62 -25.29 -12.31
CA LYS A 356 20.02 -25.52 -11.99
C LYS A 356 20.70 -24.20 -11.72
N ILE A 357 21.24 -24.00 -10.52
CA ILE A 357 21.82 -22.73 -10.09
C ILE A 357 23.19 -22.98 -9.44
N SER A 358 24.14 -22.09 -9.71
CA SER A 358 25.30 -21.89 -8.85
C SER A 358 25.12 -20.58 -8.06
N ALA A 359 24.64 -20.68 -6.83
CA ALA A 359 24.47 -19.52 -5.97
C ALA A 359 25.80 -18.82 -5.63
N LEU A 360 26.94 -19.49 -5.79
CA LEU A 360 28.26 -18.92 -5.60
C LEU A 360 28.67 -18.00 -6.77
N ASN A 361 28.38 -18.42 -7.99
CA ASN A 361 28.76 -17.73 -9.23
C ASN A 361 27.67 -16.82 -9.76
N GLY A 362 26.41 -16.92 -9.24
CA GLY A 362 25.24 -16.21 -9.77
C GLY A 362 24.62 -16.83 -11.02
N GLU A 363 25.10 -17.99 -11.47
CA GLU A 363 24.58 -18.68 -12.65
C GLU A 363 23.16 -19.21 -12.40
N GLY A 364 22.23 -19.01 -13.35
CA GLY A 364 20.85 -19.48 -13.27
C GLY A 364 19.89 -18.59 -12.45
N LEU A 365 20.35 -17.46 -11.92
CA LEU A 365 19.46 -16.52 -11.19
C LEU A 365 18.44 -15.87 -12.12
N GLU A 366 18.81 -15.51 -13.34
CA GLU A 366 17.88 -14.94 -14.32
C GLU A 366 16.76 -15.92 -14.67
N ASP A 367 17.05 -17.23 -14.77
CA ASP A 367 16.04 -18.27 -14.98
C ASP A 367 15.09 -18.37 -13.78
N LEU A 368 15.59 -18.16 -12.57
CA LEU A 368 14.77 -18.10 -11.36
C LEU A 368 13.79 -16.93 -11.43
N TYR A 369 14.27 -15.73 -11.76
CA TYR A 369 13.42 -14.53 -11.86
C TYR A 369 12.37 -14.67 -12.96
N ASN A 370 12.75 -15.16 -14.14
CA ASN A 370 11.85 -15.43 -15.25
C ASN A 370 10.78 -16.49 -14.88
N THR A 371 11.16 -17.48 -14.10
CA THR A 371 10.23 -18.52 -13.64
C THR A 371 9.22 -17.94 -12.65
N ILE A 372 9.66 -17.13 -11.70
CA ILE A 372 8.78 -16.44 -10.74
C ILE A 372 7.83 -15.52 -11.50
N ALA A 373 8.35 -14.69 -12.41
CA ALA A 373 7.54 -13.78 -13.21
C ALA A 373 6.43 -14.49 -13.99
N LYS A 374 6.73 -15.67 -14.58
CA LYS A 374 5.75 -16.50 -15.27
C LYS A 374 4.74 -17.14 -14.33
N MET A 375 5.17 -17.67 -13.17
CA MET A 375 4.28 -18.33 -12.20
C MET A 375 3.19 -17.40 -11.67
N PHE A 376 3.49 -16.13 -11.53
CA PHE A 376 2.57 -15.11 -11.00
C PHE A 376 2.01 -14.19 -12.09
N SER A 377 2.19 -14.53 -13.38
CA SER A 377 1.73 -13.73 -14.54
C SER A 377 2.11 -12.25 -14.45
N LEU A 378 3.29 -11.95 -13.86
CA LEU A 378 3.71 -10.57 -13.58
C LEU A 378 3.78 -9.70 -14.84
N ASN A 379 4.11 -10.30 -16.00
CA ASN A 379 4.18 -9.62 -17.28
C ASN A 379 2.80 -9.30 -17.89
N GLU A 380 1.73 -9.93 -17.40
CA GLU A 380 0.35 -9.73 -17.87
C GLU A 380 -0.34 -8.58 -17.13
N ILE A 381 0.22 -8.12 -16.00
CA ILE A 381 -0.34 -7.01 -15.22
C ILE A 381 -0.13 -5.70 -15.98
N ASN A 382 -1.19 -5.22 -16.61
CA ASN A 382 -1.17 -3.97 -17.37
C ASN A 382 -1.63 -2.79 -16.51
N LEU A 383 -0.65 -2.05 -15.97
CA LEU A 383 -0.94 -0.86 -15.17
C LEU A 383 -1.48 0.32 -15.98
N ASP A 384 -1.25 0.37 -17.30
CA ASP A 384 -1.55 1.59 -18.08
C ASP A 384 -3.04 1.72 -18.35
N ASN A 385 -3.76 0.61 -18.54
CA ASN A 385 -5.17 0.59 -18.96
C ASN A 385 -6.14 0.07 -17.89
N GLU A 386 -5.64 -0.43 -16.74
CA GLU A 386 -6.50 -1.05 -15.73
C GLU A 386 -6.54 -0.24 -14.44
N VAL A 387 -7.74 -0.15 -13.86
CA VAL A 387 -7.93 0.36 -12.50
C VAL A 387 -7.77 -0.81 -11.54
N ILE A 388 -6.75 -0.75 -10.70
CA ILE A 388 -6.35 -1.85 -9.81
C ILE A 388 -6.66 -1.49 -8.36
N ILE A 389 -7.33 -2.41 -7.65
CA ILE A 389 -7.59 -2.31 -6.22
C ILE A 389 -6.46 -2.97 -5.46
N THR A 390 -5.84 -2.23 -4.53
CA THR A 390 -4.71 -2.69 -3.72
C THR A 390 -5.05 -2.87 -2.23
N ASN A 391 -6.21 -2.35 -1.79
CA ASN A 391 -6.60 -2.31 -0.39
C ASN A 391 -7.70 -3.34 -0.10
N LEU A 392 -7.50 -4.18 0.93
CA LEU A 392 -8.47 -5.19 1.36
C LEU A 392 -9.81 -4.58 1.81
N ARG A 393 -9.79 -3.39 2.42
CA ARG A 393 -11.01 -2.65 2.79
C ARG A 393 -11.87 -2.40 1.54
N HIS A 394 -11.27 -1.89 0.48
CA HIS A 394 -11.97 -1.62 -0.79
C HIS A 394 -12.54 -2.91 -1.40
N LYS A 395 -11.73 -3.99 -1.44
CA LYS A 395 -12.21 -5.30 -1.90
C LYS A 395 -13.44 -5.75 -1.13
N ASN A 396 -13.39 -5.71 0.21
CA ASN A 396 -14.49 -6.16 1.05
C ASN A 396 -15.78 -5.36 0.81
N LEU A 397 -15.67 -4.04 0.63
CA LEU A 397 -16.80 -3.17 0.32
C LEU A 397 -17.39 -3.49 -1.06
N ILE A 398 -16.54 -3.74 -2.07
CA ILE A 398 -16.97 -4.16 -3.41
C ILE A 398 -17.64 -5.53 -3.37
N SER A 399 -17.11 -6.49 -2.62
CA SER A 399 -17.73 -7.81 -2.46
C SER A 399 -19.12 -7.71 -1.79
N LYS A 400 -19.29 -6.81 -0.82
CA LYS A 400 -20.60 -6.54 -0.20
C LYS A 400 -21.55 -5.86 -1.19
N ALA A 401 -21.07 -4.88 -1.96
CA ALA A 401 -21.87 -4.27 -3.00
C ALA A 401 -22.35 -5.30 -4.03
N LEU A 402 -21.48 -6.22 -4.49
CA LEU A 402 -21.81 -7.33 -5.37
C LEU A 402 -22.85 -8.28 -4.76
N LEU A 403 -22.75 -8.57 -3.46
CA LEU A 403 -23.75 -9.37 -2.76
C LEU A 403 -25.14 -8.69 -2.83
N ASN A 404 -25.19 -7.37 -2.61
CA ASN A 404 -26.43 -6.62 -2.67
C ASN A 404 -26.95 -6.47 -4.11
N VAL A 405 -26.09 -6.38 -5.13
CA VAL A 405 -26.47 -6.49 -6.55
C VAL A 405 -27.17 -7.82 -6.81
N ASN A 406 -26.60 -8.93 -6.37
CA ASN A 406 -27.21 -10.26 -6.56
C ASN A 406 -28.57 -10.35 -5.86
N LYS A 407 -28.69 -9.84 -4.61
CA LYS A 407 -30.00 -9.80 -3.91
C LYS A 407 -31.04 -8.97 -4.65
N ALA A 408 -30.64 -7.81 -5.18
CA ALA A 408 -31.53 -6.96 -5.97
C ALA A 408 -31.99 -7.66 -7.27
N GLN A 409 -31.06 -8.36 -7.96
CA GLN A 409 -31.37 -9.16 -9.15
C GLN A 409 -32.33 -10.32 -8.85
N ASP A 410 -32.15 -11.00 -7.73
CA ASP A 410 -33.01 -12.12 -7.33
C ASP A 410 -34.39 -11.60 -6.90
N ALA A 411 -34.48 -10.50 -6.14
CA ALA A 411 -35.74 -9.85 -5.78
C ALA A 411 -36.51 -9.41 -7.06
N LEU A 412 -35.82 -8.88 -8.07
CA LEU A 412 -36.44 -8.49 -9.33
C LEU A 412 -37.00 -9.71 -10.10
N LYS A 413 -36.27 -10.84 -10.16
CA LYS A 413 -36.71 -12.10 -10.77
C LYS A 413 -37.92 -12.70 -10.07
N GLU A 414 -38.00 -12.55 -8.74
CA GLU A 414 -39.10 -13.03 -7.93
C GLU A 414 -40.32 -12.08 -7.94
N ASN A 415 -40.25 -11.00 -8.74
CA ASN A 415 -41.25 -9.95 -8.83
C ASN A 415 -41.60 -9.36 -7.45
N MET A 416 -40.60 -9.13 -6.59
CA MET A 416 -40.80 -8.45 -5.32
C MET A 416 -41.19 -6.98 -5.56
N PRO A 417 -41.92 -6.38 -4.62
CA PRO A 417 -42.24 -4.95 -4.67
C PRO A 417 -41.01 -4.07 -4.83
N ILE A 418 -41.14 -2.99 -5.62
CA ILE A 418 -40.01 -2.11 -6.00
C ILE A 418 -39.33 -1.43 -4.79
N ASP A 419 -40.08 -1.19 -3.73
CA ASP A 419 -39.57 -0.65 -2.45
C ASP A 419 -38.54 -1.61 -1.79
N ILE A 420 -38.77 -2.93 -1.90
CA ILE A 420 -37.82 -3.94 -1.40
C ILE A 420 -36.55 -3.95 -2.26
N ILE A 421 -36.68 -3.85 -3.58
CA ILE A 421 -35.54 -3.79 -4.50
C ILE A 421 -34.71 -2.50 -4.24
N ALA A 422 -35.40 -1.38 -3.99
CA ALA A 422 -34.79 -0.10 -3.69
C ALA A 422 -33.88 -0.14 -2.44
N ILE A 423 -34.23 -0.96 -1.43
CA ILE A 423 -33.39 -1.14 -0.23
C ILE A 423 -32.01 -1.70 -0.63
N PHE A 424 -31.99 -2.78 -1.42
CA PHE A 424 -30.72 -3.37 -1.87
C PHE A 424 -29.89 -2.41 -2.73
N ILE A 425 -30.56 -1.59 -3.58
CA ILE A 425 -29.87 -0.59 -4.40
C ILE A 425 -29.26 0.52 -3.52
N LYS A 426 -29.97 0.96 -2.46
CA LYS A 426 -29.44 1.92 -1.48
C LYS A 426 -28.23 1.34 -0.72
N ASP A 427 -28.29 0.07 -0.34
CA ASP A 427 -27.16 -0.63 0.28
C ASP A 427 -25.92 -0.67 -0.64
N ILE A 428 -26.11 -0.85 -1.97
CA ILE A 428 -25.01 -0.79 -2.94
C ILE A 428 -24.37 0.61 -2.91
N LEU A 429 -25.16 1.67 -2.96
CA LEU A 429 -24.67 3.05 -2.90
C LEU A 429 -23.93 3.36 -1.60
N GLU A 430 -24.40 2.83 -0.48
CA GLU A 430 -23.76 3.00 0.83
C GLU A 430 -22.38 2.33 0.86
N GLU A 431 -22.27 1.06 0.40
CA GLU A 431 -20.97 0.37 0.33
C GLU A 431 -19.98 1.08 -0.61
N LEU A 432 -20.43 1.60 -1.74
CA LEU A 432 -19.61 2.40 -2.65
C LEU A 432 -19.23 3.77 -2.05
N GLY A 433 -20.15 4.41 -1.32
CA GLY A 433 -19.91 5.66 -0.59
C GLY A 433 -18.88 5.48 0.54
N ASN A 434 -18.91 4.31 1.20
CA ASN A 434 -17.88 3.95 2.19
C ASN A 434 -16.47 3.80 1.57
N ILE A 435 -16.35 3.49 0.28
CA ILE A 435 -15.05 3.45 -0.41
C ILE A 435 -14.51 4.88 -0.59
N THR A 436 -15.31 5.80 -1.10
CA THR A 436 -14.91 7.18 -1.40
C THR A 436 -14.86 8.08 -0.16
N GLY A 437 -15.54 7.68 0.92
CA GLY A 437 -15.58 8.43 2.17
C GLY A 437 -16.81 9.33 2.35
N ASP A 438 -17.85 9.20 1.49
CA ASP A 438 -19.05 10.06 1.55
C ASP A 438 -19.95 9.76 2.75
N VAL A 439 -19.92 8.53 3.28
CA VAL A 439 -20.78 8.05 4.38
C VAL A 439 -19.99 7.41 5.53
N VAL A 440 -18.69 7.70 5.63
CA VAL A 440 -17.79 7.06 6.61
C VAL A 440 -17.95 7.70 7.99
N THR A 441 -17.96 6.87 9.05
CA THR A 441 -17.98 7.34 10.43
C THR A 441 -16.64 7.89 10.90
N ASP A 442 -16.64 8.78 11.90
CA ASP A 442 -15.43 9.34 12.51
C ASP A 442 -14.47 8.27 13.03
N ASP A 443 -15.00 7.15 13.54
CA ASP A 443 -14.17 6.03 14.05
C ASP A 443 -13.33 5.40 12.93
N ILE A 444 -13.93 5.16 11.76
CA ILE A 444 -13.23 4.60 10.60
C ILE A 444 -12.18 5.61 10.09
N ILE A 445 -12.54 6.89 10.01
CA ILE A 445 -11.61 7.96 9.63
C ILE A 445 -10.41 7.96 10.57
N ASN A 446 -10.64 7.96 11.87
CA ASN A 446 -9.58 7.97 12.88
C ASN A 446 -8.71 6.69 12.80
N GLU A 447 -9.30 5.52 12.58
CA GLU A 447 -8.54 4.27 12.39
C GLU A 447 -7.61 4.35 11.18
N ILE A 448 -8.11 4.84 10.03
CA ILE A 448 -7.31 4.95 8.80
C ILE A 448 -6.12 5.90 9.02
N PHE A 449 -6.37 7.11 9.56
CA PHE A 449 -5.33 8.11 9.72
C PHE A 449 -4.34 7.80 10.85
N SER A 450 -4.72 7.01 11.86
CA SER A 450 -3.80 6.54 12.90
C SER A 450 -2.60 5.73 12.39
N LYS A 451 -2.73 5.16 11.18
CA LYS A 451 -1.66 4.37 10.52
C LYS A 451 -0.67 5.24 9.73
N PHE A 452 -0.91 6.55 9.66
CA PHE A 452 -0.05 7.49 8.94
C PHE A 452 1.15 7.92 9.77
N CYS A 453 2.17 8.43 9.07
CA CYS A 453 3.32 9.04 9.73
C CYS A 453 2.94 10.40 10.34
N LEU A 454 3.63 10.79 11.42
CA LEU A 454 3.59 12.15 11.94
C LEU A 454 4.05 13.15 10.87
N GLY A 455 3.37 14.31 10.77
CA GLY A 455 3.71 15.35 9.80
C GLY A 455 3.14 15.17 8.38
N LYS A 456 2.25 14.16 8.20
CA LYS A 456 1.50 13.92 6.95
C LYS A 456 -0.01 14.04 7.14
#